data_216f362c2d09d4cd4b6c7c20a931fb9f
#
_entry.id   216f362c2d09d4cd4b6c7c20a931fb9f
#
_cell.length_a   1.000
_cell.length_b   1.000
_cell.length_c   1.000
_cell.angle_alpha   90.00
_cell.angle_beta   90.00
_cell.angle_gamma   90.00
#
_symmetry.space_group_name_H-M   'P 1'
#
loop_
_entity.id
_entity.type
_entity.pdbx_description
1 polymer ?
#
loop_
_entity_poly.entity_id
_entity_poly.type
_entity_poly.pdbx_seq_one_letter_code
_entity_poly.pdbx_strand_id
1 'polypeptide(L)'
;MSLKDSQEAVSDHLERNAHMATVAAFGQQHTSVSMYSATTVVRAPESVVRGRWSPAVHGFVGEELLLNHRRGGRDLGMQLGVSRFYGHDAVLSTAHNDLQERLEGAVALPAHRRLRSGLTDTVGSRRSGRGFSGKPLSLEELATVLWHAQGVSGSLPVPTAQDGDAAVALRNAPSGGGLYPVRLAVLAQHVKGLAPGAYAYQPHSHTLVPHGTGPQPVDLGRQLQTTDVDADKVALALVYVYDLYANSQKYGDSGLVFALIEVGGISQNVHLARTSLGLIGCDQGGYDKQTLERTLGCDGTSRHVVHLTLLGHGEA
;
A
#
# COMPACT_ATOMS: atom_id res chain seq x y z
N MET A 1 -18.18 25.06 15.20
CA MET A 1 -18.51 23.97 16.16
C MET A 1 -17.19 23.48 16.73
N SER A 2 -16.96 23.56 18.02
CA SER A 2 -15.71 23.09 18.62
C SER A 2 -15.66 21.55 18.60
N LEU A 3 -14.47 20.96 18.77
CA LEU A 3 -14.33 19.50 18.89
C LEU A 3 -15.15 18.95 20.07
N LYS A 4 -15.27 19.75 21.15
CA LYS A 4 -16.04 19.40 22.33
C LYS A 4 -17.54 19.36 22.03
N ASP A 5 -18.06 20.37 21.32
CA ASP A 5 -19.49 20.42 20.92
C ASP A 5 -19.84 19.24 20.00
N SER A 6 -18.90 18.83 19.14
CA SER A 6 -19.07 17.67 18.26
C SER A 6 -19.06 16.35 19.04
N GLN A 7 -18.21 16.23 20.06
CA GLN A 7 -18.15 15.04 20.91
C GLN A 7 -19.39 14.89 21.77
N GLU A 8 -19.88 15.98 22.35
CA GLU A 8 -21.11 15.99 23.12
C GLU A 8 -22.33 15.64 22.26
N ALA A 9 -22.41 16.21 21.04
CA ALA A 9 -23.51 15.89 20.11
C ALA A 9 -23.50 14.42 19.67
N VAL A 10 -22.31 13.82 19.45
CA VAL A 10 -22.18 12.40 19.13
C VAL A 10 -22.53 11.52 20.32
N SER A 11 -22.09 11.87 21.53
CA SER A 11 -22.41 11.14 22.75
C SER A 11 -23.92 11.11 22.99
N ASP A 12 -24.58 12.27 22.93
CA ASP A 12 -26.02 12.43 23.05
C ASP A 12 -26.79 11.63 21.99
N HIS A 13 -26.31 11.60 20.76
CA HIS A 13 -26.89 10.81 19.68
C HIS A 13 -26.78 9.31 19.95
N LEU A 14 -25.62 8.85 20.41
CA LEU A 14 -25.39 7.44 20.72
C LEU A 14 -26.21 6.98 21.94
N GLU A 15 -26.34 7.82 22.97
CA GLU A 15 -27.17 7.51 24.15
C GLU A 15 -28.65 7.39 23.77
N ARG A 16 -29.17 8.35 22.99
CA ARG A 16 -30.57 8.32 22.52
C ARG A 16 -30.86 7.16 21.57
N ASN A 17 -29.88 6.68 20.86
CA ASN A 17 -30.03 5.61 19.88
C ASN A 17 -29.22 4.35 20.25
N ALA A 18 -28.89 4.16 21.52
CA ALA A 18 -28.05 3.06 22.01
C ALA A 18 -28.56 1.69 21.54
N HIS A 19 -29.85 1.49 21.53
CA HIS A 19 -30.45 0.25 21.06
C HIS A 19 -30.26 0.07 19.53
N MET A 20 -30.39 1.14 18.72
CA MET A 20 -30.15 1.10 17.27
C MET A 20 -28.68 0.90 16.95
N ALA A 21 -27.78 1.55 17.70
CA ALA A 21 -26.34 1.33 17.57
C ALA A 21 -25.96 -0.13 17.91
N THR A 22 -26.61 -0.70 18.93
CA THR A 22 -26.43 -2.11 19.29
C THR A 22 -26.97 -3.04 18.20
N VAL A 23 -28.13 -2.76 17.63
CA VAL A 23 -28.74 -3.55 16.54
C VAL A 23 -27.88 -3.44 15.27
N ALA A 24 -27.39 -2.25 14.94
CA ALA A 24 -26.50 -2.05 13.78
C ALA A 24 -25.18 -2.78 13.94
N ALA A 25 -24.54 -2.68 15.12
CA ALA A 25 -23.32 -3.43 15.45
C ALA A 25 -23.55 -4.94 15.40
N PHE A 26 -24.70 -5.39 15.89
CA PHE A 26 -25.12 -6.79 15.84
C PHE A 26 -25.38 -7.26 14.40
N GLY A 27 -26.09 -6.47 13.60
CA GLY A 27 -26.35 -6.74 12.18
C GLY A 27 -25.06 -6.84 11.38
N GLN A 28 -24.15 -5.90 11.58
CA GLN A 28 -22.82 -5.94 10.93
C GLN A 28 -22.01 -7.18 11.33
N GLN A 29 -22.04 -7.59 12.59
CA GLN A 29 -21.37 -8.80 13.03
C GLN A 29 -21.96 -10.08 12.44
N HIS A 30 -23.27 -10.10 12.15
CA HIS A 30 -23.95 -11.28 11.59
C HIS A 30 -23.97 -11.33 10.06
N THR A 31 -23.92 -10.18 9.39
CA THR A 31 -23.90 -10.10 7.92
C THR A 31 -22.49 -10.16 7.35
N SER A 32 -21.48 -9.86 8.13
CA SER A 32 -20.08 -9.90 7.71
C SER A 32 -19.42 -11.25 7.99
N VAL A 33 -20.04 -12.33 7.59
CA VAL A 33 -19.42 -13.66 7.58
C VAL A 33 -18.36 -13.77 6.46
N SER A 34 -18.19 -12.77 5.61
CA SER A 34 -17.11 -12.75 4.66
C SER A 34 -15.87 -12.16 5.33
N MET A 35 -14.75 -12.85 5.23
CA MET A 35 -13.42 -12.38 5.65
C MET A 35 -12.99 -11.06 4.97
N TYR A 36 -13.82 -10.49 4.14
CA TYR A 36 -13.56 -9.29 3.33
C TYR A 36 -14.10 -7.99 3.94
N SER A 37 -14.86 -8.06 5.02
CA SER A 37 -15.47 -6.87 5.63
C SER A 37 -14.76 -6.36 6.88
N ALA A 38 -13.50 -6.71 7.06
CA ALA A 38 -12.66 -6.20 8.15
C ALA A 38 -12.37 -4.69 8.10
N THR A 39 -13.01 -3.95 7.20
CA THR A 39 -12.66 -2.55 6.95
C THR A 39 -13.49 -1.55 7.73
N THR A 40 -14.58 -1.94 8.33
CA THR A 40 -15.38 -1.03 9.18
C THR A 40 -15.28 -1.46 10.63
N VAL A 41 -14.32 -0.89 11.33
CA VAL A 41 -14.18 -1.08 12.76
C VAL A 41 -15.31 -0.32 13.49
N VAL A 42 -16.47 -0.93 13.59
CA VAL A 42 -17.34 -0.66 14.73
C VAL A 42 -16.71 -1.43 15.89
N ARG A 43 -16.06 -0.74 16.80
CA ARG A 43 -15.57 -1.33 18.04
C ARG A 43 -16.78 -1.79 18.85
N ALA A 44 -17.20 -3.02 18.64
CA ALA A 44 -18.09 -3.67 19.58
C ALA A 44 -17.39 -3.76 20.94
N PRO A 45 -18.10 -3.59 22.06
CA PRO A 45 -17.53 -3.79 23.36
C PRO A 45 -16.81 -5.13 23.42
N GLU A 46 -15.62 -5.14 24.01
CA GLU A 46 -14.72 -6.32 24.06
C GLU A 46 -15.43 -7.58 24.53
N SER A 47 -16.41 -7.43 25.45
CA SER A 47 -17.26 -8.53 25.94
C SER A 47 -18.14 -9.17 24.86
N VAL A 48 -18.59 -8.41 23.85
CA VAL A 48 -19.42 -8.90 22.75
C VAL A 48 -18.54 -9.65 21.74
N VAL A 49 -17.34 -9.17 21.48
CA VAL A 49 -16.37 -9.86 20.61
C VAL A 49 -15.94 -11.17 21.24
N ARG A 50 -15.52 -11.18 22.49
CA ARG A 50 -15.07 -12.39 23.21
C ARG A 50 -16.17 -13.42 23.44
N GLY A 51 -17.43 -12.99 23.65
CA GLY A 51 -18.53 -13.92 23.91
C GLY A 51 -19.08 -14.65 22.68
N ARG A 52 -18.79 -14.16 21.45
CA ARG A 52 -19.39 -14.67 20.22
C ARG A 52 -18.42 -15.39 19.29
N TRP A 53 -17.14 -15.07 19.38
CA TRP A 53 -16.12 -15.71 18.57
C TRP A 53 -15.46 -16.79 19.42
N SER A 54 -15.97 -18.00 19.28
CA SER A 54 -15.27 -19.15 19.85
C SER A 54 -13.95 -19.32 19.08
N PRO A 55 -12.79 -19.30 19.74
CA PRO A 55 -11.50 -19.53 19.10
C PRO A 55 -11.43 -20.85 18.35
N ALA A 56 -12.25 -21.82 18.73
CA ALA A 56 -12.30 -23.14 18.11
C ALA A 56 -13.00 -23.17 16.74
N VAL A 57 -13.79 -22.13 16.39
CA VAL A 57 -14.60 -22.11 15.17
C VAL A 57 -14.18 -21.00 14.20
N HIS A 58 -13.65 -19.89 14.69
CA HIS A 58 -13.29 -18.72 13.89
C HIS A 58 -12.00 -18.10 14.45
N GLY A 59 -10.85 -18.62 14.05
CA GLY A 59 -9.56 -18.00 14.35
C GLY A 59 -9.40 -16.71 13.56
N PHE A 60 -9.09 -15.61 14.22
CA PHE A 60 -8.62 -14.38 13.57
C PHE A 60 -7.13 -14.54 13.25
N VAL A 61 -6.79 -14.64 11.99
CA VAL A 61 -5.38 -14.70 11.54
C VAL A 61 -4.57 -13.52 12.10
N GLY A 62 -5.17 -12.34 12.23
CA GLY A 62 -4.52 -11.19 12.85
C GLY A 62 -4.24 -11.39 14.35
N GLU A 63 -5.13 -12.06 15.09
CA GLU A 63 -4.90 -12.41 16.49
C GLU A 63 -3.79 -13.45 16.62
N GLU A 64 -3.81 -14.48 15.79
CA GLU A 64 -2.74 -15.47 15.73
C GLU A 64 -1.39 -14.82 15.40
N LEU A 65 -1.35 -13.90 14.43
CA LEU A 65 -0.15 -13.14 14.12
C LEU A 65 0.34 -12.36 15.36
N LEU A 66 -0.53 -11.63 16.04
CA LEU A 66 -0.17 -10.81 17.21
C LEU A 66 0.27 -11.68 18.41
N LEU A 67 -0.42 -12.81 18.64
CA LEU A 67 -0.08 -13.72 19.71
C LEU A 67 1.23 -14.48 19.46
N ASN A 68 1.51 -14.84 18.21
CA ASN A 68 2.70 -15.58 17.82
C ASN A 68 3.88 -14.68 17.47
N HIS A 69 3.63 -13.40 17.16
CA HIS A 69 4.66 -12.40 16.92
C HIS A 69 5.32 -11.95 18.24
N ARG A 70 5.72 -12.93 19.06
CA ARG A 70 6.42 -12.68 20.33
C ARG A 70 7.90 -12.57 20.06
N ARG A 71 8.40 -11.33 19.97
CA ARG A 71 9.84 -11.08 19.92
C ARG A 71 10.44 -11.34 21.32
N GLY A 72 10.98 -12.52 21.53
CA GLY A 72 11.80 -12.79 22.70
C GLY A 72 13.27 -12.55 22.37
N GLY A 73 14.09 -12.18 23.37
CA GLY A 73 15.54 -12.04 23.20
C GLY A 73 16.26 -13.36 22.79
N ARG A 74 15.52 -14.43 22.51
CA ARG A 74 16.01 -15.74 22.10
C ARG A 74 15.34 -16.25 20.82
N ASP A 75 14.84 -15.36 19.96
CA ASP A 75 14.39 -15.76 18.61
C ASP A 75 15.61 -16.07 17.74
N LEU A 76 16.09 -17.30 17.86
CA LEU A 76 17.26 -17.80 17.13
C LEU A 76 17.05 -17.76 15.61
N GLY A 77 15.82 -17.98 15.13
CA GLY A 77 15.49 -17.94 13.71
C GLY A 77 15.72 -16.55 13.12
N MET A 78 15.19 -15.54 13.77
CA MET A 78 15.39 -14.16 13.38
C MET A 78 16.84 -13.72 13.55
N GLN A 79 17.51 -14.09 14.65
CA GLN A 79 18.92 -13.75 14.86
C GLN A 79 19.83 -14.35 13.79
N LEU A 80 19.62 -15.61 13.42
CA LEU A 80 20.35 -16.27 12.33
C LEU A 80 20.03 -15.64 10.97
N GLY A 81 18.76 -15.33 10.71
CA GLY A 81 18.35 -14.62 9.50
C GLY A 81 19.06 -13.26 9.40
N VAL A 82 19.00 -12.43 10.44
CA VAL A 82 19.65 -11.12 10.48
C VAL A 82 21.17 -11.25 10.34
N SER A 83 21.78 -12.21 11.05
CA SER A 83 23.27 -12.40 11.00
C SER A 83 23.77 -12.76 9.60
N ARG A 84 23.01 -13.50 8.81
CA ARG A 84 23.35 -13.80 7.40
C ARG A 84 23.41 -12.55 6.52
N PHE A 85 22.63 -11.52 6.86
CA PHE A 85 22.60 -10.24 6.13
C PHE A 85 23.59 -9.20 6.66
N TYR A 86 24.42 -9.52 7.65
CA TYR A 86 25.60 -8.69 7.99
C TYR A 86 26.75 -8.86 7.01
N GLY A 87 26.74 -9.94 6.23
CA GLY A 87 27.74 -10.14 5.18
C GLY A 87 27.46 -9.23 3.98
N HIS A 88 28.50 -8.58 3.46
CA HIS A 88 28.41 -7.71 2.29
C HIS A 88 27.80 -8.42 1.08
N ASP A 89 28.07 -9.70 0.89
CA ASP A 89 27.58 -10.49 -0.25
C ASP A 89 26.06 -10.64 -0.24
N ALA A 90 25.42 -10.80 0.93
CA ALA A 90 23.96 -10.89 1.03
C ALA A 90 23.30 -9.54 0.74
N VAL A 91 23.90 -8.44 1.20
CA VAL A 91 23.42 -7.07 0.91
C VAL A 91 23.54 -6.78 -0.57
N LEU A 92 24.69 -7.13 -1.18
CA LEU A 92 24.93 -6.95 -2.61
C LEU A 92 24.03 -7.81 -3.48
N SER A 93 23.79 -9.08 -3.09
CA SER A 93 22.87 -9.96 -3.80
C SER A 93 21.43 -9.40 -3.80
N THR A 94 20.98 -8.87 -2.66
CA THR A 94 19.65 -8.23 -2.56
C THR A 94 19.58 -6.97 -3.42
N ALA A 95 20.61 -6.13 -3.37
CA ALA A 95 20.70 -4.94 -4.20
C ALA A 95 20.75 -5.28 -5.70
N HIS A 96 21.48 -6.34 -6.08
CA HIS A 96 21.54 -6.82 -7.45
C HIS A 96 20.17 -7.25 -7.97
N ASN A 97 19.42 -8.01 -7.17
CA ASN A 97 18.07 -8.41 -7.55
C ASN A 97 17.11 -7.21 -7.71
N ASP A 98 17.32 -6.16 -6.92
CA ASP A 98 16.56 -4.92 -7.03
C ASP A 98 16.91 -4.12 -8.29
N LEU A 99 18.13 -4.24 -8.78
CA LEU A 99 18.62 -3.58 -10.00
C LEU A 99 18.17 -4.27 -11.30
N GLN A 100 17.61 -5.48 -11.23
CA GLN A 100 17.12 -6.21 -12.42
C GLN A 100 15.82 -5.62 -12.94
N GLU A 101 15.92 -4.44 -13.56
CA GLU A 101 14.81 -3.78 -14.23
C GLU A 101 14.78 -4.11 -15.72
N ARG A 102 13.57 -4.33 -16.24
CA ARG A 102 13.37 -4.61 -17.66
C ARG A 102 13.17 -3.29 -18.42
N LEU A 103 14.09 -2.96 -19.30
CA LEU A 103 14.01 -1.73 -20.09
C LEU A 103 13.27 -1.93 -21.43
N GLU A 104 13.22 -3.16 -21.94
CA GLU A 104 12.52 -3.46 -23.19
C GLU A 104 10.99 -3.26 -23.00
N GLY A 105 10.41 -2.43 -23.85
CA GLY A 105 8.99 -2.06 -23.78
C GLY A 105 8.61 -1.18 -22.59
N ALA A 106 9.60 -0.68 -21.86
CA ALA A 106 9.35 0.24 -20.75
C ALA A 106 9.02 1.64 -21.26
N VAL A 107 8.04 2.30 -20.62
CA VAL A 107 7.69 3.69 -20.84
C VAL A 107 8.52 4.56 -19.90
N ALA A 108 9.39 5.40 -20.45
CA ALA A 108 10.16 6.35 -19.67
C ALA A 108 9.23 7.41 -19.06
N LEU A 109 9.35 7.60 -17.75
CA LEU A 109 8.63 8.65 -17.05
C LEU A 109 9.40 9.97 -17.14
N PRO A 110 8.72 11.12 -17.29
CA PRO A 110 9.37 12.42 -17.21
C PRO A 110 9.96 12.63 -15.80
N ALA A 111 10.91 13.55 -15.70
CA ALA A 111 11.47 13.96 -14.42
C ALA A 111 10.36 14.44 -13.47
N HIS A 112 10.45 14.03 -12.21
CA HIS A 112 9.49 14.42 -11.19
C HIS A 112 9.53 15.93 -10.93
N ARG A 113 8.39 16.52 -10.63
CA ARG A 113 8.30 17.91 -10.18
C ARG A 113 8.76 18.04 -8.73
N ARG A 114 9.42 19.15 -8.44
CA ARG A 114 9.61 19.57 -7.05
C ARG A 114 8.25 20.00 -6.47
N LEU A 115 7.84 19.39 -5.36
CA LEU A 115 6.64 19.79 -4.61
C LEU A 115 6.90 21.16 -3.96
N ARG A 116 5.97 22.10 -4.16
CA ARG A 116 6.14 23.50 -3.69
C ARG A 116 5.35 23.79 -2.42
N SER A 117 4.35 22.99 -2.10
CA SER A 117 3.56 23.16 -0.87
C SER A 117 4.41 22.84 0.36
N GLY A 118 4.29 23.67 1.39
CA GLY A 118 4.92 23.40 2.68
C GLY A 118 4.41 22.09 3.30
N LEU A 119 5.27 21.37 4.02
CA LEU A 119 4.88 20.09 4.65
C LEU A 119 3.69 20.28 5.62
N THR A 120 3.70 21.35 6.41
CA THR A 120 2.62 21.66 7.36
C THR A 120 1.29 21.81 6.64
N ASP A 121 1.26 22.57 5.54
CA ASP A 121 0.05 22.84 4.77
C ASP A 121 -0.44 21.56 4.08
N THR A 122 0.49 20.77 3.53
CA THR A 122 0.17 19.53 2.84
C THR A 122 -0.43 18.50 3.82
N VAL A 123 0.18 18.32 4.99
CA VAL A 123 -0.34 17.42 6.04
C VAL A 123 -1.69 17.92 6.55
N GLY A 124 -1.82 19.23 6.79
CA GLY A 124 -3.04 19.86 7.31
C GLY A 124 -4.22 19.80 6.33
N SER A 125 -3.96 19.87 5.02
CA SER A 125 -5.00 19.87 3.98
C SER A 125 -5.31 18.49 3.39
N ARG A 126 -4.46 17.49 3.59
CA ARG A 126 -4.68 16.14 3.08
C ARG A 126 -6.04 15.58 3.55
N ARG A 127 -6.91 15.23 2.62
CA ARG A 127 -8.19 14.52 2.88
C ARG A 127 -8.35 13.38 1.90
N SER A 128 -9.02 12.30 2.30
CA SER A 128 -9.46 11.25 1.37
C SER A 128 -10.59 11.80 0.50
N GLY A 129 -10.34 11.88 -0.81
CA GLY A 129 -11.31 12.35 -1.80
C GLY A 129 -11.79 11.18 -2.67
N ARG A 130 -13.10 11.11 -2.91
CA ARG A 130 -13.77 10.04 -3.67
C ARG A 130 -14.55 10.54 -4.89
N GLY A 131 -14.84 11.83 -4.97
CA GLY A 131 -15.51 12.47 -6.11
C GLY A 131 -14.53 12.71 -7.25
N PHE A 132 -14.18 11.67 -7.99
CA PHE A 132 -13.31 11.76 -9.15
C PHE A 132 -14.04 12.35 -10.35
N SER A 133 -13.35 13.21 -11.12
CA SER A 133 -13.95 13.94 -12.24
C SER A 133 -13.84 13.21 -13.59
N GLY A 134 -13.07 12.13 -13.68
CA GLY A 134 -12.73 11.48 -14.96
C GLY A 134 -11.68 12.23 -15.79
N LYS A 135 -11.23 13.40 -15.35
CA LYS A 135 -10.17 14.15 -16.05
C LYS A 135 -8.87 13.35 -16.03
N PRO A 136 -8.21 13.14 -17.19
CA PRO A 136 -6.97 12.40 -17.24
C PRO A 136 -5.83 13.06 -16.45
N LEU A 137 -5.04 12.28 -15.73
CA LEU A 137 -3.75 12.70 -15.19
C LEU A 137 -2.74 12.89 -16.32
N SER A 138 -1.83 13.84 -16.15
CA SER A 138 -0.63 13.89 -16.99
C SER A 138 0.39 12.83 -16.56
N LEU A 139 1.22 12.40 -17.50
CA LEU A 139 2.32 11.47 -17.20
C LEU A 139 3.32 12.07 -16.19
N GLU A 140 3.48 13.39 -16.18
CA GLU A 140 4.35 14.10 -15.24
C GLU A 140 3.78 14.12 -13.80
N GLU A 141 2.45 14.22 -13.64
CA GLU A 141 1.80 14.08 -12.31
C GLU A 141 2.00 12.65 -11.78
N LEU A 142 1.78 11.64 -12.62
CA LEU A 142 2.01 10.25 -12.25
C LEU A 142 3.49 10.01 -11.90
N ALA A 143 4.43 10.45 -12.73
CA ALA A 143 5.86 10.35 -12.49
C ALA A 143 6.26 10.99 -11.15
N THR A 144 5.70 12.17 -10.86
CA THR A 144 5.95 12.89 -9.60
C THR A 144 5.44 12.10 -8.39
N VAL A 145 4.22 11.57 -8.46
CA VAL A 145 3.67 10.74 -7.37
C VAL A 145 4.53 9.49 -7.15
N LEU A 146 4.85 8.75 -8.21
CA LEU A 146 5.64 7.52 -8.12
C LEU A 146 7.03 7.76 -7.55
N TRP A 147 7.70 8.84 -7.99
CA TRP A 147 9.03 9.15 -7.49
C TRP A 147 9.00 9.50 -6.01
N HIS A 148 8.08 10.37 -5.56
CA HIS A 148 7.98 10.71 -4.14
C HIS A 148 7.52 9.53 -3.28
N ALA A 149 6.75 8.61 -3.85
CA ALA A 149 6.32 7.39 -3.17
C ALA A 149 7.48 6.42 -2.90
N GLN A 150 8.24 6.05 -3.95
CA GLN A 150 9.22 4.97 -3.86
C GLN A 150 10.44 5.18 -4.79
N GLY A 151 10.63 6.37 -5.36
CA GLY A 151 11.79 6.67 -6.20
C GLY A 151 13.11 6.59 -5.43
N VAL A 152 14.20 6.37 -6.16
CA VAL A 152 15.56 6.38 -5.61
C VAL A 152 15.98 7.81 -5.33
N SER A 153 16.33 8.10 -4.07
CA SER A 153 16.72 9.43 -3.59
C SER A 153 18.16 9.52 -3.11
N GLY A 154 18.86 8.39 -3.02
CA GLY A 154 20.25 8.34 -2.57
C GLY A 154 20.85 6.98 -2.75
N SER A 155 22.08 6.83 -2.29
CA SER A 155 22.80 5.56 -2.29
C SER A 155 23.68 5.44 -1.04
N LEU A 156 23.89 4.22 -0.60
CA LEU A 156 24.81 3.87 0.48
C LEU A 156 25.97 3.07 -0.11
N PRO A 157 27.24 3.51 0.03
CA PRO A 157 28.39 2.73 -0.39
C PRO A 157 28.53 1.48 0.49
N VAL A 158 28.80 0.34 -0.14
CA VAL A 158 29.05 -0.94 0.53
C VAL A 158 30.41 -1.45 0.05
N PRO A 159 31.38 -1.67 0.95
CA PRO A 159 32.67 -2.23 0.59
C PRO A 159 32.51 -3.61 -0.06
N THR A 160 33.24 -3.87 -1.13
CA THR A 160 33.32 -5.18 -1.76
C THR A 160 34.62 -5.88 -1.45
N ALA A 161 34.66 -7.22 -1.55
CA ALA A 161 35.86 -8.01 -1.30
C ALA A 161 37.01 -7.75 -2.32
N GLN A 162 36.74 -6.99 -3.37
CA GLN A 162 37.69 -6.71 -4.48
C GLN A 162 38.14 -5.25 -4.53
N ASP A 163 38.31 -4.59 -3.40
CA ASP A 163 38.73 -3.18 -3.27
C ASP A 163 37.91 -2.17 -4.08
N GLY A 164 36.64 -2.48 -4.32
CA GLY A 164 35.69 -1.58 -4.97
C GLY A 164 34.50 -1.29 -4.05
N ASP A 165 33.89 -0.10 -4.21
CA ASP A 165 32.63 0.23 -3.57
C ASP A 165 31.47 -0.11 -4.49
N ALA A 166 30.55 -0.97 -4.02
CA ALA A 166 29.21 -1.09 -4.60
C ALA A 166 28.28 -0.07 -3.94
N ALA A 167 27.26 0.36 -4.65
CA ALA A 167 26.27 1.27 -4.11
C ALA A 167 24.91 0.57 -4.01
N VAL A 168 24.30 0.64 -2.82
CA VAL A 168 22.93 0.19 -2.58
C VAL A 168 22.01 1.40 -2.66
N ALA A 169 20.97 1.33 -3.47
CA ALA A 169 20.03 2.41 -3.65
C ALA A 169 19.15 2.60 -2.40
N LEU A 170 18.94 3.87 -2.04
CA LEU A 170 18.01 4.27 -0.98
C LEU A 170 16.79 4.91 -1.63
N ARG A 171 15.59 4.51 -1.20
CA ARG A 171 14.34 5.01 -1.73
C ARG A 171 13.70 6.04 -0.79
N ASN A 172 12.74 6.81 -1.32
CA ASN A 172 12.03 7.83 -0.55
C ASN A 172 11.22 7.27 0.62
N ALA A 173 10.68 6.06 0.51
CA ALA A 173 10.05 5.37 1.63
C ALA A 173 11.09 4.51 2.38
N PRO A 174 11.08 4.52 3.72
CA PRO A 174 11.94 3.63 4.51
C PRO A 174 11.49 2.17 4.36
N SER A 175 12.47 1.26 4.36
CA SER A 175 12.21 -0.18 4.35
C SER A 175 13.04 -0.90 5.41
N GLY A 176 12.47 -1.90 6.04
CA GLY A 176 13.16 -2.74 7.02
C GLY A 176 14.41 -3.38 6.42
N GLY A 177 15.60 -2.92 6.88
CA GLY A 177 16.89 -3.40 6.39
C GLY A 177 17.20 -3.06 4.93
N GLY A 178 16.49 -2.10 4.33
CA GLY A 178 16.70 -1.69 2.94
C GLY A 178 16.31 -2.75 1.91
N LEU A 179 15.42 -3.68 2.26
CA LEU A 179 15.07 -4.82 1.41
C LEU A 179 13.97 -4.53 0.37
N TYR A 180 13.17 -3.47 0.60
CA TYR A 180 12.11 -3.00 -0.30
C TYR A 180 11.19 -4.11 -0.85
N PRO A 181 10.59 -4.94 0.01
CA PRO A 181 9.73 -6.05 -0.41
C PRO A 181 8.42 -5.60 -1.05
N VAL A 182 8.04 -4.33 -0.89
CA VAL A 182 6.82 -3.76 -1.48
C VAL A 182 7.15 -3.12 -2.81
N ARG A 183 6.42 -3.52 -3.84
CA ARG A 183 6.53 -2.97 -5.20
C ARG A 183 5.24 -2.24 -5.57
N LEU A 184 5.36 -1.16 -6.34
CA LEU A 184 4.21 -0.44 -6.86
C LEU A 184 3.87 -0.92 -8.27
N ALA A 185 2.60 -1.25 -8.47
CA ALA A 185 2.01 -1.43 -9.78
C ALA A 185 0.98 -0.32 -10.04
N VAL A 186 0.78 0.02 -11.31
CA VAL A 186 -0.15 1.04 -11.77
C VAL A 186 -1.20 0.38 -12.64
N LEU A 187 -2.46 0.48 -12.28
CA LEU A 187 -3.59 0.19 -13.15
C LEU A 187 -4.08 1.52 -13.73
N ALA A 188 -3.65 1.82 -14.94
CA ALA A 188 -3.94 3.09 -15.61
C ALA A 188 -5.25 3.00 -16.40
N GLN A 189 -6.15 3.99 -16.21
CA GLN A 189 -7.34 4.17 -17.04
C GLN A 189 -7.25 5.48 -17.84
N HIS A 190 -7.03 6.59 -17.15
CA HIS A 190 -7.05 7.93 -17.74
C HIS A 190 -5.74 8.66 -17.43
N VAL A 191 -4.66 8.26 -18.11
CA VAL A 191 -3.35 8.90 -18.03
C VAL A 191 -2.90 9.33 -19.42
N LYS A 192 -2.66 10.63 -19.62
CA LYS A 192 -2.21 11.18 -20.92
C LYS A 192 -0.81 10.65 -21.24
N GLY A 193 -0.66 10.09 -22.43
CA GLY A 193 0.63 9.55 -22.89
C GLY A 193 0.95 8.15 -22.40
N LEU A 194 0.03 7.49 -21.71
CA LEU A 194 0.13 6.09 -21.29
C LEU A 194 -1.12 5.32 -21.76
N ALA A 195 -0.94 4.21 -22.42
CA ALA A 195 -2.05 3.34 -22.79
C ALA A 195 -2.75 2.80 -21.52
N PRO A 196 -4.08 2.64 -21.50
CA PRO A 196 -4.75 1.96 -20.39
C PRO A 196 -4.19 0.55 -20.20
N GLY A 197 -3.98 0.16 -18.93
CA GLY A 197 -3.44 -1.17 -18.66
C GLY A 197 -2.72 -1.29 -17.31
N ALA A 198 -2.10 -2.46 -17.12
CA ALA A 198 -1.32 -2.80 -15.93
C ALA A 198 0.17 -2.62 -16.17
N TYR A 199 0.84 -1.94 -15.26
CA TYR A 199 2.26 -1.62 -15.33
C TYR A 199 2.94 -1.83 -13.98
N ALA A 200 4.19 -2.27 -13.99
CA ALA A 200 5.06 -2.24 -12.81
C ALA A 200 5.93 -0.98 -12.84
N TYR A 201 6.03 -0.31 -11.71
CA TYR A 201 6.95 0.81 -11.55
C TYR A 201 8.37 0.30 -11.24
N GLN A 202 9.34 0.81 -11.98
CA GLN A 202 10.76 0.52 -11.84
C GLN A 202 11.47 1.77 -11.30
N PRO A 203 11.85 1.77 -10.00
CA PRO A 203 12.33 3.01 -9.35
C PRO A 203 13.73 3.44 -9.74
N HIS A 204 14.62 2.54 -10.17
CA HIS A 204 15.99 2.87 -10.57
C HIS A 204 16.04 3.60 -11.91
N SER A 205 15.35 3.06 -12.91
CA SER A 205 15.24 3.67 -14.24
C SER A 205 14.16 4.73 -14.33
N HIS A 206 13.32 4.84 -13.31
CA HIS A 206 12.13 5.69 -13.31
C HIS A 206 11.24 5.44 -14.53
N THR A 207 10.86 4.19 -14.72
CA THR A 207 10.06 3.73 -15.86
C THR A 207 8.83 2.94 -15.42
N LEU A 208 7.88 2.80 -16.34
CA LEU A 208 6.76 1.87 -16.23
C LEU A 208 6.92 0.77 -17.28
N VAL A 209 6.89 -0.48 -16.84
CA VAL A 209 6.95 -1.63 -17.75
C VAL A 209 5.60 -2.35 -17.77
N PRO A 210 5.06 -2.71 -18.95
CA PRO A 210 3.85 -3.54 -19.03
C PRO A 210 4.00 -4.80 -18.17
N HIS A 211 3.01 -5.08 -17.32
CA HIS A 211 3.05 -6.16 -16.34
C HIS A 211 1.70 -6.88 -16.26
N GLY A 212 1.73 -8.16 -15.91
CA GLY A 212 0.51 -8.97 -15.85
C GLY A 212 -0.20 -9.02 -17.20
N THR A 213 -1.44 -8.52 -17.26
CA THR A 213 -2.21 -8.43 -18.51
C THR A 213 -1.67 -7.40 -19.51
N GLY A 214 -0.72 -6.56 -19.07
CA GLY A 214 -0.07 -5.55 -19.90
C GLY A 214 -0.99 -4.39 -20.30
N PRO A 215 -0.72 -3.75 -21.47
CA PRO A 215 -1.42 -2.55 -21.91
C PRO A 215 -2.80 -2.90 -22.50
N GLN A 216 -3.68 -3.43 -21.68
CA GLN A 216 -5.09 -3.70 -22.00
C GLN A 216 -5.97 -3.00 -20.97
N PRO A 217 -7.13 -2.43 -21.40
CA PRO A 217 -8.05 -1.76 -20.48
C PRO A 217 -8.36 -2.61 -19.26
N VAL A 218 -8.25 -2.01 -18.08
CA VAL A 218 -8.55 -2.64 -16.80
C VAL A 218 -9.89 -2.12 -16.32
N ASP A 219 -10.81 -3.04 -16.03
CA ASP A 219 -12.10 -2.71 -15.45
C ASP A 219 -11.95 -2.59 -13.93
N LEU A 220 -11.70 -1.37 -13.44
CA LEU A 220 -11.61 -1.10 -12.00
C LEU A 220 -12.95 -1.35 -11.29
N GLY A 221 -14.08 -1.19 -11.95
CA GLY A 221 -15.39 -1.45 -11.38
C GLY A 221 -15.57 -2.90 -10.94
N ARG A 222 -15.00 -3.84 -11.70
CA ARG A 222 -14.98 -5.27 -11.32
C ARG A 222 -13.99 -5.60 -10.21
N GLN A 223 -12.97 -4.76 -10.03
CA GLN A 223 -11.90 -5.03 -9.05
C GLN A 223 -12.19 -4.36 -7.71
N LEU A 224 -12.95 -3.27 -7.70
CA LEU A 224 -13.33 -2.55 -6.48
C LEU A 224 -14.64 -3.10 -5.92
N GLN A 225 -14.65 -3.35 -4.62
CA GLN A 225 -15.84 -3.77 -3.86
C GLN A 225 -16.39 -2.58 -3.07
N THR A 226 -16.54 -1.43 -3.73
CA THR A 226 -17.02 -0.21 -3.09
C THR A 226 -18.07 0.46 -3.96
N THR A 227 -19.05 1.10 -3.33
CA THR A 227 -20.12 1.86 -3.99
C THR A 227 -19.97 3.37 -3.80
N ASP A 228 -18.99 3.82 -3.04
CA ASP A 228 -18.74 5.22 -2.72
C ASP A 228 -17.76 5.91 -3.69
N VAL A 229 -17.32 5.19 -4.73
CA VAL A 229 -16.44 5.67 -5.79
C VAL A 229 -17.02 5.28 -7.15
N ASP A 230 -17.11 6.24 -8.05
CA ASP A 230 -17.34 5.99 -9.47
C ASP A 230 -16.03 5.52 -10.12
N ALA A 231 -15.91 4.21 -10.29
CA ALA A 231 -14.68 3.57 -10.79
C ALA A 231 -14.30 4.03 -12.20
N ASP A 232 -15.27 4.39 -13.04
CA ASP A 232 -15.02 4.85 -14.41
C ASP A 232 -14.40 6.24 -14.47
N LYS A 233 -14.51 7.02 -13.38
CA LYS A 233 -13.90 8.35 -13.27
C LYS A 233 -12.52 8.34 -12.59
N VAL A 234 -12.08 7.23 -12.06
CA VAL A 234 -10.75 7.09 -11.44
C VAL A 234 -9.68 7.14 -12.53
N ALA A 235 -8.66 7.97 -12.36
CA ALA A 235 -7.61 8.06 -13.36
C ALA A 235 -6.67 6.84 -13.32
N LEU A 236 -6.34 6.37 -12.14
CA LEU A 236 -5.54 5.17 -11.94
C LEU A 236 -5.69 4.62 -10.51
N ALA A 237 -5.33 3.35 -10.35
CA ALA A 237 -5.10 2.74 -9.05
C ALA A 237 -3.60 2.40 -8.90
N LEU A 238 -3.01 2.81 -7.78
CA LEU A 238 -1.72 2.30 -7.32
C LEU A 238 -1.96 1.06 -6.48
N VAL A 239 -1.34 -0.04 -6.86
CA VAL A 239 -1.46 -1.33 -6.18
C VAL A 239 -0.12 -1.67 -5.53
N TYR A 240 -0.17 -2.02 -4.26
CA TYR A 240 1.01 -2.38 -3.47
C TYR A 240 1.13 -3.89 -3.43
N VAL A 241 2.18 -4.39 -4.05
CA VAL A 241 2.45 -5.83 -4.16
C VAL A 241 3.59 -6.19 -3.22
N TYR A 242 3.32 -7.03 -2.24
CA TYR A 242 4.32 -7.56 -1.31
C TYR A 242 4.92 -8.83 -1.87
N ASP A 243 6.25 -8.88 -1.96
CA ASP A 243 7.04 -10.08 -2.23
C ASP A 243 7.48 -10.70 -0.90
N LEU A 244 6.86 -11.82 -0.55
CA LEU A 244 7.09 -12.52 0.71
C LEU A 244 8.56 -12.92 0.89
N TYR A 245 9.20 -13.41 -0.17
CA TYR A 245 10.57 -13.91 -0.08
C TYR A 245 11.63 -12.81 -0.01
N ALA A 246 11.29 -11.58 -0.40
CA ALA A 246 12.23 -10.47 -0.38
C ALA A 246 12.74 -10.13 1.03
N ASN A 247 11.93 -10.37 2.08
CA ASN A 247 12.34 -10.05 3.44
C ASN A 247 12.10 -11.16 4.48
N SER A 248 11.31 -12.21 4.17
CA SER A 248 11.05 -13.31 5.12
C SER A 248 12.30 -14.13 5.43
N GLN A 249 13.24 -14.25 4.48
CA GLN A 249 14.52 -14.93 4.72
C GLN A 249 15.36 -14.25 5.81
N LYS A 250 15.21 -12.93 5.96
CA LYS A 250 15.90 -12.15 6.99
C LYS A 250 15.12 -12.07 8.30
N TYR A 251 13.81 -11.88 8.20
CA TYR A 251 12.97 -11.49 9.34
C TYR A 251 11.88 -12.50 9.71
N GLY A 252 11.77 -13.61 8.98
CA GLY A 252 10.69 -14.58 9.21
C GLY A 252 9.32 -13.92 9.15
N ASP A 253 8.43 -14.26 10.07
CA ASP A 253 7.07 -13.69 10.16
C ASP A 253 7.07 -12.18 10.42
N SER A 254 8.11 -11.64 11.07
CA SER A 254 8.28 -10.20 11.26
C SER A 254 8.41 -9.44 9.92
N GLY A 255 8.79 -10.13 8.84
CA GLY A 255 8.88 -9.57 7.51
C GLY A 255 7.55 -8.99 7.04
N LEU A 256 6.43 -9.68 7.29
CA LEU A 256 5.09 -9.17 6.95
C LEU A 256 4.77 -7.87 7.70
N VAL A 257 5.06 -7.82 9.00
CA VAL A 257 4.81 -6.60 9.80
C VAL A 257 5.62 -5.43 9.26
N PHE A 258 6.89 -5.64 8.92
CA PHE A 258 7.73 -4.59 8.33
C PHE A 258 7.26 -4.17 6.95
N ALA A 259 6.77 -5.10 6.13
CA ALA A 259 6.19 -4.78 4.84
C ALA A 259 4.92 -3.93 4.98
N LEU A 260 4.04 -4.22 5.93
CA LEU A 260 2.84 -3.41 6.18
C LEU A 260 3.17 -1.99 6.68
N ILE A 261 4.24 -1.85 7.49
CA ILE A 261 4.75 -0.53 7.89
C ILE A 261 5.31 0.22 6.67
N GLU A 262 6.04 -0.46 5.79
CA GLU A 262 6.55 0.10 4.54
C GLU A 262 5.39 0.55 3.62
N VAL A 263 4.34 -0.27 3.47
CA VAL A 263 3.12 0.11 2.74
C VAL A 263 2.54 1.42 3.27
N GLY A 264 2.41 1.55 4.59
CA GLY A 264 1.93 2.80 5.22
C GLY A 264 2.83 3.99 4.91
N GLY A 265 4.15 3.81 4.91
CA GLY A 265 5.13 4.85 4.53
C GLY A 265 4.99 5.27 3.07
N ILE A 266 4.89 4.31 2.15
CA ILE A 266 4.71 4.56 0.72
C ILE A 266 3.35 5.26 0.48
N SER A 267 2.25 4.75 1.05
CA SER A 267 0.92 5.35 0.91
C SER A 267 0.89 6.78 1.44
N GLN A 268 1.51 7.05 2.58
CA GLN A 268 1.60 8.42 3.10
C GLN A 268 2.36 9.35 2.14
N ASN A 269 3.46 8.89 1.55
CA ASN A 269 4.20 9.66 0.54
C ASN A 269 3.33 9.95 -0.70
N VAL A 270 2.57 8.95 -1.19
CA VAL A 270 1.58 9.12 -2.26
C VAL A 270 0.57 10.20 -1.90
N HIS A 271 0.02 10.14 -0.68
CA HIS A 271 -0.98 11.09 -0.22
C HIS A 271 -0.44 12.51 -0.09
N LEU A 272 0.79 12.69 0.36
CA LEU A 272 1.42 14.00 0.45
C LEU A 272 1.74 14.56 -0.94
N ALA A 273 2.31 13.74 -1.83
CA ALA A 273 2.64 14.15 -3.18
C ALA A 273 1.39 14.56 -3.97
N ARG A 274 0.33 13.73 -3.97
CA ARG A 274 -0.92 14.04 -4.66
C ARG A 274 -1.59 15.31 -4.13
N THR A 275 -1.57 15.51 -2.78
CA THR A 275 -2.17 16.69 -2.15
C THR A 275 -1.43 17.95 -2.59
N SER A 276 -0.09 17.92 -2.62
CA SER A 276 0.73 19.04 -3.11
C SER A 276 0.52 19.33 -4.61
N LEU A 277 0.09 18.34 -5.38
CA LEU A 277 -0.25 18.49 -6.80
C LEU A 277 -1.72 18.91 -7.04
N GLY A 278 -2.53 19.05 -5.98
CA GLY A 278 -3.96 19.34 -6.10
C GLY A 278 -4.80 18.17 -6.60
N LEU A 279 -4.27 16.95 -6.52
CA LEU A 279 -4.98 15.72 -6.87
C LEU A 279 -5.76 15.18 -5.67
N ILE A 280 -6.84 14.45 -5.95
CA ILE A 280 -7.56 13.69 -4.93
C ILE A 280 -7.19 12.22 -4.98
N GLY A 281 -7.48 11.50 -3.92
CA GLY A 281 -7.32 10.05 -3.84
C GLY A 281 -7.74 9.52 -2.49
N CYS A 282 -7.93 8.22 -2.44
CA CYS A 282 -8.26 7.50 -1.21
C CYS A 282 -7.67 6.09 -1.25
N ASP A 283 -7.32 5.60 -0.09
CA ASP A 283 -7.00 4.20 0.10
C ASP A 283 -8.27 3.36 0.05
N GLN A 284 -8.16 2.17 -0.51
CA GLN A 284 -9.25 1.21 -0.64
C GLN A 284 -8.85 -0.13 -0.01
N GLY A 285 -9.69 -0.59 0.94
CA GLY A 285 -9.59 -1.93 1.50
C GLY A 285 -10.57 -2.93 0.86
N GLY A 286 -11.62 -2.42 0.21
CA GLY A 286 -12.63 -3.23 -0.48
C GLY A 286 -12.25 -3.48 -1.94
N TYR A 287 -11.55 -4.57 -2.22
CA TYR A 287 -11.18 -4.99 -3.57
C TYR A 287 -11.16 -6.52 -3.70
N ASP A 288 -11.38 -7.01 -4.91
CA ASP A 288 -11.20 -8.43 -5.22
C ASP A 288 -9.72 -8.73 -5.39
N LYS A 289 -9.11 -9.22 -4.32
CA LYS A 289 -7.68 -9.54 -4.25
C LYS A 289 -7.27 -10.52 -5.35
N GLN A 290 -8.05 -11.58 -5.58
CA GLN A 290 -7.70 -12.61 -6.56
C GLN A 290 -7.75 -12.07 -7.99
N THR A 291 -8.73 -11.22 -8.30
CA THR A 291 -8.82 -10.58 -9.60
C THR A 291 -7.68 -9.60 -9.84
N LEU A 292 -7.31 -8.80 -8.82
CA LEU A 292 -6.15 -7.91 -8.89
C LEU A 292 -4.84 -8.69 -9.08
N GLU A 293 -4.64 -9.75 -8.31
CA GLU A 293 -3.45 -10.60 -8.40
C GLU A 293 -3.32 -11.23 -9.79
N ARG A 294 -4.43 -11.73 -10.36
CA ARG A 294 -4.44 -12.24 -11.74
C ARG A 294 -4.12 -11.16 -12.76
N THR A 295 -4.71 -9.97 -12.62
CA THR A 295 -4.46 -8.82 -13.51
C THR A 295 -2.96 -8.43 -13.50
N LEU A 296 -2.33 -8.51 -12.34
CA LEU A 296 -0.91 -8.18 -12.13
C LEU A 296 0.03 -9.38 -12.32
N GLY A 297 -0.48 -10.56 -12.67
CA GLY A 297 0.36 -11.75 -12.82
C GLY A 297 1.06 -12.18 -11.52
N CYS A 298 0.43 -11.90 -10.38
CA CYS A 298 0.89 -12.40 -9.09
C CYS A 298 0.50 -13.88 -8.96
N ASP A 299 1.39 -14.66 -8.37
CA ASP A 299 1.19 -16.11 -8.21
C ASP A 299 0.26 -16.47 -7.03
N GLY A 300 -0.10 -15.51 -6.19
CA GLY A 300 -0.91 -15.72 -4.99
C GLY A 300 -0.21 -16.56 -3.89
N THR A 301 1.08 -16.85 -4.05
CA THR A 301 1.88 -17.66 -3.15
C THR A 301 3.05 -16.87 -2.59
N SER A 302 3.85 -16.26 -3.45
CA SER A 302 5.00 -15.44 -3.07
C SER A 302 4.73 -13.94 -3.19
N ARG A 303 3.85 -13.54 -4.11
CA ARG A 303 3.49 -12.15 -4.35
C ARG A 303 2.01 -11.90 -4.10
N HIS A 304 1.74 -10.94 -3.24
CA HIS A 304 0.41 -10.64 -2.75
C HIS A 304 0.06 -9.16 -2.89
N VAL A 305 -1.13 -8.88 -3.38
CA VAL A 305 -1.71 -7.53 -3.25
C VAL A 305 -2.08 -7.30 -1.80
N VAL A 306 -1.54 -6.24 -1.21
CA VAL A 306 -1.72 -5.91 0.22
C VAL A 306 -2.39 -4.57 0.47
N HIS A 307 -2.42 -3.69 -0.53
CA HIS A 307 -3.05 -2.37 -0.42
C HIS A 307 -3.33 -1.77 -1.79
N LEU A 308 -4.22 -0.78 -1.84
CA LEU A 308 -4.58 -0.06 -3.06
C LEU A 308 -4.93 1.40 -2.74
N THR A 309 -4.41 2.32 -3.55
CA THR A 309 -4.72 3.76 -3.48
C THR A 309 -5.26 4.23 -4.83
N LEU A 310 -6.45 4.82 -4.84
CA LEU A 310 -7.04 5.44 -6.02
C LEU A 310 -6.57 6.88 -6.17
N LEU A 311 -6.32 7.31 -7.40
CA LEU A 311 -5.85 8.66 -7.73
C LEU A 311 -6.59 9.25 -8.94
N GLY A 312 -6.76 10.56 -8.92
CA GLY A 312 -7.35 11.32 -10.03
C GLY A 312 -7.51 12.80 -9.71
N HIS A 313 -8.10 13.54 -10.65
CA HIS A 313 -8.58 14.89 -10.39
C HIS A 313 -9.94 14.84 -9.70
N GLY A 314 -10.18 15.78 -8.78
CA GLY A 314 -11.48 15.97 -8.14
C GLY A 314 -12.52 16.65 -9.05
N GLU A 315 -13.79 16.46 -8.74
CA GLU A 315 -14.88 17.30 -9.22
C GLU A 315 -14.67 18.72 -8.68
N ALA A 316 -15.07 19.72 -9.47
CA ALA A 316 -14.91 21.16 -9.16
C ALA A 316 -15.86 21.58 -8.04
#